data_39918b2fa04b4109efdd8640456f9a2c
#
_entry.id   39918b2fa04b4109efdd8640456f9a2c
#
_cell.length_a   1.000
_cell.length_b   1.000
_cell.length_c   1.000
_cell.angle_alpha   90.00
_cell.angle_beta   90.00
_cell.angle_gamma   90.00
#
_symmetry.space_group_name_H-M   'P 1'
#
loop_
_entity.id
_entity.type
_entity.pdbx_description
1 polymer ?
#
loop_
_entity_poly.entity_id
_entity_poly.type
_entity_poly.pdbx_seq_one_letter_code
_entity_poly.pdbx_strand_id
1 'polypeptide(L)'
;DVYKRQVLCTGRAVGQKVGQGPAKIINDISQMDTIQEGDVLVTDMTDPDWEPVMKRASAIVTNRGGRTCHAAIIARELGIPAVVGCGDATSVIQTDQEVTVSCVEGDVGKIYEGVLEVEIKEHRLDKMPKSAIKIMMNVGHPELAFNFSHLPNEGIGLARMEFIINRQIGIHPRALLEYPRQTDALKKIIDDKTAGYDSPVQFYIAKIAEGVATISSSVYPKKVIVRLSDFKSNEYANLIGGKLYEPQEENPMLGFRGASRYISPSFRPCFDLECEALKRVRDEMGFTNVEIMIPFVRTLKEAAKVIEILKENGLERGKNGLRLIMMCEIPSNALLAEDFLQYFDGFSIGSNDMTQLTLGVDRDGGGDVALAFDESDPAVKLMFSRAISACRKLDKYVGICGQVPSDDKEMAKWLVEQGIETISLNPDTVVDTWLYLAEHAPPLS
;
A
#
# COMPACT_ATOMS: atom_id res chain seq x y z
N ASP A 1 14.03 -31.95 -21.96
CA ASP A 1 15.33 -31.28 -21.71
C ASP A 1 15.10 -29.82 -21.49
N VAL A 2 15.01 -29.44 -20.21
CA VAL A 2 15.00 -28.01 -19.83
C VAL A 2 16.39 -27.49 -20.13
N TYR A 3 16.55 -26.84 -21.26
CA TYR A 3 17.76 -26.09 -21.55
C TYR A 3 17.95 -25.08 -20.40
N LYS A 4 19.01 -25.24 -19.62
CA LYS A 4 19.44 -24.31 -18.60
C LYS A 4 19.84 -23.01 -19.28
N ARG A 5 18.87 -22.12 -19.52
CA ARG A 5 19.19 -20.78 -19.96
C ARG A 5 19.78 -20.00 -18.80
N GLN A 6 20.70 -19.12 -19.11
CA GLN A 6 21.44 -18.38 -18.10
C GLN A 6 20.53 -17.39 -17.40
N VAL A 7 20.49 -17.48 -16.07
CA VAL A 7 19.90 -16.45 -15.21
C VAL A 7 20.91 -15.31 -15.12
N LEU A 8 20.50 -14.13 -15.59
CA LEU A 8 21.36 -12.93 -15.56
C LEU A 8 21.41 -12.28 -14.19
N CYS A 9 20.26 -12.17 -13.54
CA CYS A 9 20.15 -11.68 -12.18
C CYS A 9 18.84 -12.11 -11.52
N THR A 10 18.77 -11.98 -10.21
CA THR A 10 17.61 -12.32 -9.40
C THR A 10 17.26 -11.19 -8.45
N GLY A 11 15.99 -11.11 -8.06
CA GLY A 11 15.50 -10.14 -7.10
C GLY A 11 14.16 -10.57 -6.55
N ARG A 12 13.40 -9.65 -6.00
CA ARG A 12 12.06 -9.93 -5.52
C ARG A 12 11.05 -9.81 -6.64
N ALA A 13 10.25 -10.85 -6.83
CA ALA A 13 9.18 -10.86 -7.82
C ALA A 13 8.01 -9.99 -7.38
N VAL A 14 7.47 -9.22 -8.31
CA VAL A 14 6.26 -8.41 -8.15
C VAL A 14 5.27 -8.81 -9.23
N GLY A 15 4.10 -9.26 -8.82
CA GLY A 15 3.12 -9.86 -9.71
C GLY A 15 3.42 -11.36 -9.95
N GLN A 16 2.63 -11.95 -10.87
CA GLN A 16 2.71 -13.37 -11.20
C GLN A 16 2.69 -13.59 -12.72
N LYS A 17 3.33 -12.70 -13.44
CA LYS A 17 3.40 -12.72 -14.89
C LYS A 17 4.83 -12.88 -15.38
N VAL A 18 4.95 -13.08 -16.67
CA VAL A 18 6.20 -13.08 -17.40
C VAL A 18 6.15 -11.96 -18.44
N GLY A 19 7.20 -11.17 -18.50
CA GLY A 19 7.38 -10.15 -19.53
C GLY A 19 8.65 -10.41 -20.31
N GLN A 20 8.64 -10.11 -21.60
CA GLN A 20 9.75 -10.38 -22.51
C GLN A 20 9.97 -9.21 -23.44
N GLY A 21 11.18 -8.98 -23.84
CA GLY A 21 11.55 -7.99 -24.83
C GLY A 21 12.99 -7.55 -24.73
N PRO A 22 13.39 -6.59 -25.59
CA PRO A 22 14.71 -5.97 -25.52
C PRO A 22 14.85 -5.18 -24.21
N ALA A 23 15.96 -5.35 -23.53
CA ALA A 23 16.26 -4.57 -22.33
C ALA A 23 16.71 -3.15 -22.70
N LYS A 24 16.16 -2.15 -22.02
CA LYS A 24 16.62 -0.75 -22.11
C LYS A 24 17.11 -0.31 -20.75
N ILE A 25 18.40 -0.02 -20.68
CA ILE A 25 19.03 0.46 -19.44
C ILE A 25 18.92 1.97 -19.43
N ILE A 26 18.15 2.49 -18.48
CA ILE A 26 17.89 3.92 -18.30
C ILE A 26 18.53 4.36 -16.99
N ASN A 27 19.53 5.22 -17.09
CA ASN A 27 20.24 5.77 -15.91
C ASN A 27 19.70 7.14 -15.49
N ASP A 28 19.06 7.84 -16.41
CA ASP A 28 18.53 9.18 -16.18
C ASP A 28 17.23 9.37 -16.94
N ILE A 29 16.32 10.11 -16.36
CA ILE A 29 15.00 10.37 -16.94
C ILE A 29 15.06 11.03 -18.33
N SER A 30 16.14 11.75 -18.63
CA SER A 30 16.37 12.33 -19.96
C SER A 30 16.49 11.30 -21.08
N GLN A 31 16.73 10.04 -20.75
CA GLN A 31 16.85 8.92 -21.70
C GLN A 31 15.51 8.22 -21.98
N MET A 32 14.42 8.75 -21.46
CA MET A 32 13.08 8.13 -21.56
C MET A 32 12.63 7.87 -22.99
N ASP A 33 13.01 8.73 -23.92
CA ASP A 33 12.62 8.62 -25.33
C ASP A 33 13.21 7.39 -26.03
N THR A 34 14.18 6.73 -25.41
CA THR A 34 14.79 5.50 -25.97
C THR A 34 13.94 4.26 -25.77
N ILE A 35 12.99 4.30 -24.83
CA ILE A 35 12.07 3.17 -24.56
C ILE A 35 10.93 3.16 -25.57
N GLN A 36 10.73 1.98 -26.15
CA GLN A 36 9.61 1.69 -27.05
C GLN A 36 8.63 0.72 -26.38
N GLU A 37 7.44 0.64 -26.96
CA GLU A 37 6.42 -0.30 -26.51
C GLU A 37 6.93 -1.74 -26.51
N GLY A 38 6.79 -2.43 -25.39
CA GLY A 38 7.23 -3.82 -25.24
C GLY A 38 8.67 -4.00 -24.76
N ASP A 39 9.44 -2.93 -24.59
CA ASP A 39 10.78 -3.02 -24.02
C ASP A 39 10.74 -3.38 -22.52
N VAL A 40 11.82 -3.98 -22.04
CA VAL A 40 12.03 -4.22 -20.61
C VAL A 40 12.83 -3.05 -20.02
N LEU A 41 12.24 -2.32 -19.09
CA LEU A 41 12.92 -1.21 -18.40
C LEU A 41 13.86 -1.76 -17.34
N VAL A 42 15.14 -1.42 -17.44
CA VAL A 42 16.17 -1.77 -16.46
C VAL A 42 16.79 -0.48 -15.93
N THR A 43 16.70 -0.25 -14.62
CA THR A 43 17.20 0.98 -14.00
C THR A 43 17.62 0.75 -12.56
N ASP A 44 18.31 1.69 -11.96
CA ASP A 44 18.70 1.62 -10.55
C ASP A 44 17.49 1.72 -9.62
N MET A 45 16.67 2.73 -9.81
CA MET A 45 15.39 2.92 -9.13
C MET A 45 14.48 3.85 -9.94
N THR A 46 13.19 3.85 -9.63
CA THR A 46 12.21 4.74 -10.26
C THR A 46 11.61 5.70 -9.24
N ASP A 47 11.07 6.80 -9.72
CA ASP A 47 10.27 7.76 -8.97
C ASP A 47 9.01 8.15 -9.78
N PRO A 48 8.11 9.00 -9.27
CA PRO A 48 6.87 9.34 -9.96
C PRO A 48 7.03 9.89 -11.37
N ASP A 49 8.14 10.55 -11.68
CA ASP A 49 8.39 11.11 -13.02
C ASP A 49 8.61 10.03 -14.08
N TRP A 50 8.88 8.79 -13.67
CA TRP A 50 9.11 7.66 -14.56
C TRP A 50 7.82 6.97 -15.04
N GLU A 51 6.68 7.33 -14.52
CA GLU A 51 5.41 6.65 -14.84
C GLU A 51 5.10 6.59 -16.35
N PRO A 52 5.31 7.65 -17.15
CA PRO A 52 5.06 7.59 -18.60
C PRO A 52 5.91 6.52 -19.32
N VAL A 53 7.15 6.30 -18.87
CA VAL A 53 8.05 5.27 -19.42
C VAL A 53 7.59 3.89 -19.02
N MET A 54 7.24 3.74 -17.75
CA MET A 54 6.82 2.46 -17.19
C MET A 54 5.58 1.91 -17.89
N LYS A 55 4.70 2.78 -18.39
CA LYS A 55 3.50 2.39 -19.16
C LYS A 55 3.80 1.69 -20.47
N ARG A 56 4.96 1.92 -21.07
CA ARG A 56 5.39 1.29 -22.32
C ARG A 56 6.11 -0.04 -22.11
N ALA A 57 6.59 -0.27 -20.89
CA ALA A 57 7.40 -1.44 -20.57
C ALA A 57 6.56 -2.72 -20.52
N SER A 58 7.13 -3.83 -20.99
CA SER A 58 6.58 -5.18 -20.80
C SER A 58 6.93 -5.75 -19.43
N ALA A 59 8.01 -5.26 -18.82
CA ALA A 59 8.48 -5.60 -17.48
C ALA A 59 9.42 -4.52 -16.95
N ILE A 60 9.60 -4.50 -15.63
CA ILE A 60 10.48 -3.54 -14.95
C ILE A 60 11.48 -4.31 -14.09
N VAL A 61 12.75 -3.90 -14.17
CA VAL A 61 13.83 -4.48 -13.37
C VAL A 61 14.60 -3.37 -12.68
N THR A 62 14.75 -3.42 -11.36
CA THR A 62 15.48 -2.41 -10.60
C THR A 62 16.57 -3.03 -9.72
N ASN A 63 17.67 -2.28 -9.55
CA ASN A 63 18.74 -2.66 -8.63
C ASN A 63 18.31 -2.54 -7.17
N ARG A 64 17.58 -1.48 -6.84
CA ARG A 64 17.16 -1.14 -5.48
C ARG A 64 15.66 -1.26 -5.31
N GLY A 65 15.25 -1.40 -4.06
CA GLY A 65 13.87 -1.41 -3.64
C GLY A 65 13.36 -2.78 -3.25
N GLY A 66 12.26 -2.76 -2.52
CA GLY A 66 11.49 -3.93 -2.12
C GLY A 66 10.10 -3.90 -2.76
N ARG A 67 9.23 -4.82 -2.37
CA ARG A 67 7.86 -4.94 -2.93
C ARG A 67 6.95 -3.74 -2.65
N THR A 68 7.39 -2.80 -1.83
CA THR A 68 6.67 -1.56 -1.51
C THR A 68 7.33 -0.31 -2.11
N CYS A 69 8.39 -0.45 -2.89
CA CYS A 69 9.01 0.66 -3.59
C CYS A 69 8.12 1.16 -4.74
N HIS A 70 8.42 2.34 -5.24
CA HIS A 70 7.65 2.97 -6.32
C HIS A 70 7.51 2.05 -7.55
N ALA A 71 8.60 1.46 -8.01
CA ALA A 71 8.58 0.56 -9.17
C ALA A 71 7.62 -0.63 -8.96
N ALA A 72 7.62 -1.22 -7.77
CA ALA A 72 6.74 -2.33 -7.43
C ALA A 72 5.28 -1.92 -7.42
N ILE A 73 4.98 -0.77 -6.82
CA ILE A 73 3.61 -0.25 -6.75
C ILE A 73 3.06 0.02 -8.15
N ILE A 74 3.80 0.74 -8.97
CA ILE A 74 3.36 1.09 -10.33
C ILE A 74 3.26 -0.15 -11.23
N ALA A 75 4.18 -1.11 -11.11
CA ALA A 75 4.11 -2.35 -11.88
C ALA A 75 2.81 -3.13 -11.58
N ARG A 76 2.40 -3.20 -10.30
CA ARG A 76 1.13 -3.81 -9.92
C ARG A 76 -0.06 -3.09 -10.54
N GLU A 77 -0.03 -1.76 -10.53
CA GLU A 77 -1.10 -0.96 -11.13
C GLU A 77 -1.22 -1.17 -12.63
N LEU A 78 -0.10 -1.24 -13.32
CA LEU A 78 -0.05 -1.46 -14.75
C LEU A 78 -0.32 -2.93 -15.14
N GLY A 79 -0.30 -3.84 -14.16
CA GLY A 79 -0.47 -5.27 -14.39
C GLY A 79 0.69 -5.91 -15.13
N ILE A 80 1.89 -5.37 -15.01
CA ILE A 80 3.11 -5.91 -15.61
C ILE A 80 4.02 -6.50 -14.54
N PRO A 81 4.85 -7.51 -14.89
CA PRO A 81 5.80 -8.07 -13.93
C PRO A 81 6.92 -7.09 -13.64
N ALA A 82 7.40 -7.11 -12.40
CA ALA A 82 8.63 -6.42 -12.02
C ALA A 82 9.48 -7.30 -11.12
N VAL A 83 10.79 -7.13 -11.23
CA VAL A 83 11.77 -7.74 -10.33
C VAL A 83 12.59 -6.60 -9.74
N VAL A 84 12.51 -6.44 -8.43
CA VAL A 84 13.14 -5.35 -7.70
C VAL A 84 14.22 -5.87 -6.76
N GLY A 85 15.16 -5.00 -6.38
CA GLY A 85 16.23 -5.39 -5.46
C GLY A 85 17.25 -6.34 -6.07
N CYS A 86 17.51 -6.24 -7.37
CA CYS A 86 18.45 -7.12 -8.06
C CYS A 86 19.92 -6.81 -7.76
N GLY A 87 20.23 -5.61 -7.29
CA GLY A 87 21.58 -5.20 -6.92
C GLY A 87 22.42 -4.74 -8.10
N ASP A 88 22.57 -5.55 -9.12
CA ASP A 88 23.50 -5.36 -10.22
C ASP A 88 22.90 -5.44 -11.65
N ALA A 89 21.59 -5.42 -11.75
CA ALA A 89 20.89 -5.58 -13.03
C ALA A 89 21.40 -4.63 -14.14
N THR A 90 21.63 -3.37 -13.80
CA THR A 90 22.13 -2.38 -14.77
C THR A 90 23.56 -2.65 -15.26
N SER A 91 24.30 -3.49 -14.55
CA SER A 91 25.67 -3.88 -14.91
C SER A 91 25.74 -5.19 -15.69
N VAL A 92 24.86 -6.15 -15.36
CA VAL A 92 24.90 -7.51 -15.95
C VAL A 92 24.00 -7.66 -17.17
N ILE A 93 23.00 -6.80 -17.34
CA ILE A 93 22.13 -6.77 -18.50
C ILE A 93 22.66 -5.71 -19.48
N GLN A 94 22.73 -6.05 -20.75
CA GLN A 94 23.17 -5.13 -21.80
C GLN A 94 21.99 -4.50 -22.52
N THR A 95 22.15 -3.25 -22.94
CA THR A 95 21.13 -2.57 -23.76
C THR A 95 20.86 -3.36 -25.05
N ASP A 96 19.58 -3.46 -25.40
CA ASP A 96 19.04 -4.22 -26.53
C ASP A 96 19.17 -5.74 -26.42
N GLN A 97 19.68 -6.27 -25.31
CA GLN A 97 19.68 -7.70 -25.05
C GLN A 97 18.25 -8.21 -24.85
N GLU A 98 17.86 -9.26 -25.57
CA GLU A 98 16.58 -9.92 -25.33
C GLU A 98 16.58 -10.63 -23.98
N VAL A 99 15.58 -10.34 -23.16
CA VAL A 99 15.45 -10.94 -21.82
C VAL A 99 14.02 -11.39 -21.54
N THR A 100 13.90 -12.35 -20.65
CA THR A 100 12.62 -12.78 -20.07
C THR A 100 12.63 -12.50 -18.58
N VAL A 101 11.66 -11.74 -18.11
CA VAL A 101 11.48 -11.40 -16.70
C VAL A 101 10.37 -12.28 -16.15
N SER A 102 10.73 -13.21 -15.26
CA SER A 102 9.81 -14.21 -14.70
C SER A 102 9.47 -13.88 -13.25
N CYS A 103 8.18 -13.70 -12.99
CA CYS A 103 7.60 -13.56 -11.65
C CYS A 103 6.69 -14.74 -11.30
N VAL A 104 6.78 -15.85 -12.02
CA VAL A 104 5.92 -17.04 -11.83
C VAL A 104 6.58 -18.17 -11.03
N GLU A 105 7.80 -17.96 -10.57
CA GLU A 105 8.60 -18.98 -9.87
C GLU A 105 8.64 -18.75 -8.34
N GLY A 106 7.63 -18.13 -7.77
CA GLY A 106 7.53 -17.80 -6.35
C GLY A 106 8.00 -16.39 -6.04
N ASP A 107 8.56 -16.20 -4.84
CA ASP A 107 8.95 -14.85 -4.35
C ASP A 107 10.23 -14.33 -4.98
N VAL A 108 11.03 -15.20 -5.55
CA VAL A 108 12.25 -14.83 -6.28
C VAL A 108 11.91 -14.60 -7.74
N GLY A 109 12.11 -13.38 -8.19
CA GLY A 109 12.04 -13.01 -9.60
C GLY A 109 13.36 -13.30 -10.29
N LYS A 110 13.29 -13.79 -11.52
CA LYS A 110 14.47 -14.14 -12.31
C LYS A 110 14.44 -13.48 -13.67
N ILE A 111 15.58 -12.98 -14.10
CA ILE A 111 15.78 -12.45 -15.44
C ILE A 111 16.64 -13.45 -16.21
N TYR A 112 16.06 -14.00 -17.26
CA TYR A 112 16.71 -14.95 -18.16
C TYR A 112 17.20 -14.28 -19.43
N GLU A 113 18.31 -14.78 -19.96
CA GLU A 113 18.75 -14.39 -21.31
C GLU A 113 17.82 -14.98 -22.38
N GLY A 114 17.43 -14.17 -23.32
CA GLY A 114 16.59 -14.56 -24.46
C GLY A 114 15.09 -14.57 -24.18
N VAL A 115 14.34 -14.97 -25.20
CA VAL A 115 12.89 -15.13 -25.13
C VAL A 115 12.56 -16.59 -24.83
N LEU A 116 11.82 -16.84 -23.73
CA LEU A 116 11.47 -18.19 -23.29
C LEU A 116 10.01 -18.51 -23.60
N GLU A 117 9.73 -19.78 -23.88
CA GLU A 117 8.36 -20.29 -23.84
C GLU A 117 7.90 -20.46 -22.39
N VAL A 118 6.67 -20.04 -22.11
CA VAL A 118 6.10 -20.05 -20.76
C VAL A 118 4.83 -20.87 -20.74
N GLU A 119 4.77 -21.83 -19.80
CA GLU A 119 3.55 -22.57 -19.50
C GLU A 119 2.79 -21.85 -18.38
N ILE A 120 1.53 -21.44 -18.63
CA ILE A 120 0.68 -20.81 -17.65
C ILE A 120 -0.24 -21.87 -17.05
N LYS A 121 -0.19 -22.02 -15.71
CA LYS A 121 -1.15 -22.84 -14.95
C LYS A 121 -2.30 -21.96 -14.47
N GLU A 122 -3.52 -22.36 -14.84
CA GLU A 122 -4.73 -21.67 -14.40
C GLU A 122 -5.35 -22.38 -13.20
N HIS A 123 -5.81 -21.58 -12.23
CA HIS A 123 -6.57 -22.07 -11.08
C HIS A 123 -8.05 -21.70 -11.20
N ARG A 124 -8.92 -22.62 -10.81
CA ARG A 124 -10.36 -22.38 -10.77
C ARG A 124 -10.73 -21.70 -9.46
N LEU A 125 -11.12 -20.42 -9.54
CA LEU A 125 -11.48 -19.60 -8.39
C LEU A 125 -12.77 -20.04 -7.70
N ASP A 126 -13.65 -20.74 -8.41
CA ASP A 126 -14.91 -21.27 -7.88
C ASP A 126 -14.73 -22.52 -7.00
N LYS A 127 -13.52 -23.10 -6.99
CA LYS A 127 -13.19 -24.32 -6.26
C LYS A 127 -12.07 -24.14 -5.24
N MET A 128 -11.98 -22.94 -4.66
CA MET A 128 -10.98 -22.68 -3.63
C MET A 128 -11.28 -23.46 -2.35
N PRO A 129 -10.26 -24.07 -1.70
CA PRO A 129 -10.45 -24.74 -0.42
C PRO A 129 -10.81 -23.75 0.68
N LYS A 130 -11.36 -24.24 1.79
CA LYS A 130 -11.64 -23.40 2.96
C LYS A 130 -10.33 -22.89 3.58
N SER A 131 -10.32 -21.62 3.94
CA SER A 131 -9.22 -21.01 4.69
C SER A 131 -9.52 -21.03 6.19
N ALA A 132 -8.49 -21.23 7.03
CA ALA A 132 -8.57 -21.14 8.48
C ALA A 132 -8.86 -19.71 8.96
N ILE A 133 -8.54 -18.71 8.16
CA ILE A 133 -8.70 -17.29 8.47
C ILE A 133 -9.37 -16.56 7.31
N LYS A 134 -9.83 -15.36 7.58
CA LYS A 134 -10.36 -14.49 6.53
C LYS A 134 -9.21 -13.85 5.76
N ILE A 135 -9.18 -14.08 4.46
CA ILE A 135 -8.21 -13.47 3.54
C ILE A 135 -8.85 -12.26 2.89
N MET A 136 -8.22 -11.13 3.07
CA MET A 136 -8.64 -9.84 2.52
C MET A 136 -7.62 -9.33 1.49
N MET A 137 -7.92 -8.25 0.83
CA MET A 137 -7.05 -7.66 -0.18
C MET A 137 -6.61 -6.25 0.20
N ASN A 138 -5.41 -5.88 -0.24
CA ASN A 138 -4.94 -4.50 -0.25
C ASN A 138 -5.28 -3.90 -1.61
N VAL A 139 -6.11 -2.87 -1.65
CA VAL A 139 -6.52 -2.20 -2.89
C VAL A 139 -6.34 -0.70 -2.73
N GLY A 140 -5.50 -0.11 -3.56
CA GLY A 140 -5.23 1.33 -3.53
C GLY A 140 -6.01 2.11 -4.59
N HIS A 141 -6.14 1.53 -5.80
CA HIS A 141 -6.72 2.20 -6.95
C HIS A 141 -8.18 1.84 -7.17
N PRO A 142 -9.09 2.84 -7.14
CA PRO A 142 -10.51 2.60 -7.43
C PRO A 142 -10.75 1.90 -8.77
N GLU A 143 -9.97 2.24 -9.79
CA GLU A 143 -10.11 1.68 -11.14
C GLU A 143 -9.88 0.18 -11.21
N LEU A 144 -9.08 -0.37 -10.29
CA LEU A 144 -8.73 -1.78 -10.24
C LEU A 144 -9.60 -2.60 -9.29
N ALA A 145 -10.39 -1.94 -8.45
CA ALA A 145 -11.13 -2.60 -7.38
C ALA A 145 -12.10 -3.67 -7.89
N PHE A 146 -12.87 -3.38 -8.93
CA PHE A 146 -13.81 -4.34 -9.51
C PHE A 146 -13.11 -5.53 -10.16
N ASN A 147 -11.97 -5.32 -10.81
CA ASN A 147 -11.19 -6.42 -11.38
C ASN A 147 -10.69 -7.36 -10.28
N PHE A 148 -10.20 -6.83 -9.18
CA PHE A 148 -9.73 -7.64 -8.05
C PHE A 148 -10.86 -8.29 -7.27
N SER A 149 -12.07 -7.75 -7.30
CA SER A 149 -13.22 -8.31 -6.58
C SER A 149 -13.58 -9.73 -7.02
N HIS A 150 -13.16 -10.15 -8.20
CA HIS A 150 -13.35 -11.51 -8.71
C HIS A 150 -12.46 -12.54 -8.02
N LEU A 151 -11.36 -12.11 -7.40
CA LEU A 151 -10.54 -13.00 -6.59
C LEU A 151 -11.30 -13.46 -5.34
N PRO A 152 -11.02 -14.66 -4.81
CA PRO A 152 -11.60 -15.08 -3.55
C PRO A 152 -11.14 -14.14 -2.44
N ASN A 153 -12.09 -13.56 -1.69
CA ASN A 153 -11.77 -12.60 -0.63
C ASN A 153 -12.91 -12.43 0.36
N GLU A 154 -12.57 -11.95 1.54
CA GLU A 154 -13.51 -11.57 2.61
C GLU A 154 -13.60 -10.04 2.77
N GLY A 155 -13.19 -9.29 1.77
CA GLY A 155 -13.23 -7.84 1.76
C GLY A 155 -11.85 -7.22 1.55
N ILE A 156 -11.75 -5.94 1.85
CA ILE A 156 -10.53 -5.14 1.66
C ILE A 156 -10.02 -4.71 3.02
N GLY A 157 -8.85 -5.23 3.41
CA GLY A 157 -8.22 -4.94 4.70
C GLY A 157 -7.42 -3.65 4.71
N LEU A 158 -7.06 -3.14 3.53
CA LEU A 158 -6.39 -1.85 3.38
C LEU A 158 -6.79 -1.20 2.07
N ALA A 159 -7.52 -0.10 2.17
CA ALA A 159 -7.71 0.85 1.08
C ALA A 159 -6.95 2.13 1.43
N ARG A 160 -5.98 2.50 0.59
CA ARG A 160 -5.10 3.66 0.82
C ARG A 160 -5.66 4.90 0.17
N MET A 161 -5.99 5.90 0.97
CA MET A 161 -6.48 7.19 0.48
C MET A 161 -5.44 7.96 -0.34
N GLU A 162 -4.14 7.73 -0.07
CA GLU A 162 -3.05 8.41 -0.76
C GLU A 162 -3.11 8.23 -2.28
N PHE A 163 -3.51 7.06 -2.77
CA PHE A 163 -3.61 6.83 -4.21
C PHE A 163 -4.69 7.70 -4.86
N ILE A 164 -5.81 7.89 -4.17
CA ILE A 164 -6.88 8.77 -4.65
C ILE A 164 -6.39 10.22 -4.67
N ILE A 165 -5.73 10.66 -3.61
CA ILE A 165 -5.21 12.02 -3.50
C ILE A 165 -4.15 12.28 -4.57
N ASN A 166 -3.19 11.38 -4.77
CA ASN A 166 -2.14 11.55 -5.76
C ASN A 166 -2.67 11.58 -7.20
N ARG A 167 -3.52 10.63 -7.56
CA ARG A 167 -3.92 10.44 -8.96
C ARG A 167 -5.11 11.26 -9.39
N GLN A 168 -6.12 11.36 -8.52
CA GLN A 168 -7.38 11.99 -8.90
C GLN A 168 -7.46 13.45 -8.47
N ILE A 169 -6.67 13.86 -7.51
CA ILE A 169 -6.64 15.23 -6.99
C ILE A 169 -5.35 15.93 -7.38
N GLY A 170 -4.21 15.45 -6.93
CA GLY A 170 -2.89 15.97 -7.25
C GLY A 170 -2.55 17.32 -6.61
N ILE A 171 -3.43 17.89 -5.80
CA ILE A 171 -3.28 19.20 -5.18
C ILE A 171 -3.28 19.06 -3.66
N HIS A 172 -2.37 19.75 -2.99
CA HIS A 172 -2.35 19.79 -1.52
C HIS A 172 -3.67 20.38 -1.00
N PRO A 173 -4.34 19.72 -0.04
CA PRO A 173 -5.66 20.16 0.42
C PRO A 173 -5.66 21.58 0.99
N ARG A 174 -4.56 22.02 1.61
CA ARG A 174 -4.47 23.39 2.12
C ARG A 174 -4.41 24.44 1.01
N ALA A 175 -3.85 24.10 -0.12
CA ALA A 175 -3.89 24.99 -1.30
C ALA A 175 -5.33 25.22 -1.78
N LEU A 176 -6.18 24.23 -1.66
CA LEU A 176 -7.60 24.32 -1.99
C LEU A 176 -8.37 25.13 -0.94
N LEU A 177 -8.10 24.90 0.35
CA LEU A 177 -8.72 25.65 1.46
C LEU A 177 -8.36 27.14 1.42
N GLU A 178 -7.12 27.45 1.04
CA GLU A 178 -6.61 28.82 0.95
C GLU A 178 -6.64 29.36 -0.49
N TYR A 179 -7.49 28.83 -1.34
CA TYR A 179 -7.61 29.24 -2.74
C TYR A 179 -7.64 30.76 -2.95
N PRO A 180 -8.42 31.56 -2.18
CA PRO A 180 -8.47 32.99 -2.39
C PRO A 180 -7.13 33.73 -2.22
N ARG A 181 -6.20 33.14 -1.47
CA ARG A 181 -4.88 33.71 -1.17
C ARG A 181 -3.78 33.26 -2.13
N GLN A 182 -4.09 32.38 -3.06
CA GLN A 182 -3.09 31.82 -3.97
C GLN A 182 -2.67 32.82 -5.05
N THR A 183 -1.49 32.59 -5.64
CA THR A 183 -1.03 33.36 -6.80
C THR A 183 -1.95 33.10 -8.00
N ASP A 184 -1.96 34.01 -8.97
CA ASP A 184 -2.78 33.84 -10.18
C ASP A 184 -2.42 32.58 -10.95
N ALA A 185 -1.13 32.23 -11.01
CA ALA A 185 -0.67 31.00 -11.66
C ALA A 185 -1.22 29.74 -10.97
N LEU A 186 -1.17 29.68 -9.64
CA LEU A 186 -1.68 28.53 -8.89
C LEU A 186 -3.22 28.48 -8.96
N LYS A 187 -3.90 29.63 -8.88
CA LYS A 187 -5.35 29.69 -9.05
C LYS A 187 -5.80 29.13 -10.40
N LYS A 188 -5.06 29.43 -11.46
CA LYS A 188 -5.37 28.88 -12.79
C LYS A 188 -5.28 27.36 -12.84
N ILE A 189 -4.22 26.80 -12.26
CA ILE A 189 -4.05 25.34 -12.16
C ILE A 189 -5.20 24.72 -11.38
N ILE A 190 -5.57 25.32 -10.24
CA ILE A 190 -6.67 24.85 -9.41
C ILE A 190 -7.99 24.94 -10.17
N ASP A 191 -8.28 26.08 -10.82
CA ASP A 191 -9.50 26.28 -11.59
C ASP A 191 -9.65 25.22 -12.70
N ASP A 192 -8.57 24.94 -13.43
CA ASP A 192 -8.58 23.95 -14.51
C ASP A 192 -8.86 22.53 -13.98
N LYS A 193 -8.28 22.16 -12.85
CA LYS A 193 -8.47 20.83 -12.25
C LYS A 193 -9.81 20.66 -11.54
N THR A 194 -10.37 21.73 -10.99
CA THR A 194 -11.60 21.69 -10.20
C THR A 194 -12.83 22.13 -10.98
N ALA A 195 -12.69 22.33 -12.28
CA ALA A 195 -13.80 22.71 -13.15
C ALA A 195 -14.94 21.69 -13.08
N GLY A 196 -16.18 22.21 -12.97
CA GLY A 196 -17.37 21.36 -12.85
C GLY A 196 -17.77 20.99 -11.42
N TYR A 197 -17.01 21.42 -10.43
CA TYR A 197 -17.35 21.27 -9.01
C TYR A 197 -17.73 22.63 -8.41
N ASP A 198 -18.54 22.61 -7.36
CA ASP A 198 -19.06 23.83 -6.73
C ASP A 198 -17.96 24.72 -6.16
N SER A 199 -16.88 24.11 -5.70
CA SER A 199 -15.70 24.83 -5.19
C SER A 199 -14.47 23.90 -5.23
N PRO A 200 -13.24 24.47 -5.11
CA PRO A 200 -12.04 23.65 -4.99
C PRO A 200 -12.08 22.67 -3.82
N VAL A 201 -12.65 23.06 -2.69
CA VAL A 201 -12.82 22.21 -1.51
C VAL A 201 -13.79 21.07 -1.80
N GLN A 202 -14.92 21.35 -2.45
CA GLN A 202 -15.89 20.31 -2.82
C GLN A 202 -15.33 19.31 -3.82
N PHE A 203 -14.44 19.75 -4.70
CA PHE A 203 -13.69 18.85 -5.59
C PHE A 203 -12.88 17.81 -4.78
N TYR A 204 -12.14 18.26 -3.78
CA TYR A 204 -11.33 17.37 -2.92
C TYR A 204 -12.21 16.34 -2.21
N ILE A 205 -13.26 16.79 -1.56
CA ILE A 205 -14.20 15.92 -0.82
C ILE A 205 -14.88 14.92 -1.77
N ALA A 206 -15.37 15.41 -2.91
CA ALA A 206 -16.06 14.55 -3.89
C ALA A 206 -15.14 13.48 -4.48
N LYS A 207 -13.90 13.81 -4.80
CA LYS A 207 -12.93 12.85 -5.35
C LYS A 207 -12.59 11.74 -4.36
N ILE A 208 -12.39 12.08 -3.09
CA ILE A 208 -12.17 11.07 -2.05
C ILE A 208 -13.43 10.20 -1.89
N ALA A 209 -14.59 10.81 -1.78
CA ALA A 209 -15.84 10.08 -1.62
C ALA A 209 -16.13 9.14 -2.78
N GLU A 210 -15.96 9.60 -4.02
CA GLU A 210 -16.12 8.77 -5.23
C GLU A 210 -15.16 7.59 -5.24
N GLY A 211 -13.88 7.82 -4.93
CA GLY A 211 -12.86 6.77 -4.92
C GLY A 211 -13.14 5.72 -3.85
N VAL A 212 -13.44 6.14 -2.63
CA VAL A 212 -13.76 5.23 -1.52
C VAL A 212 -15.06 4.47 -1.81
N ALA A 213 -16.08 5.14 -2.33
CA ALA A 213 -17.34 4.50 -2.68
C ALA A 213 -17.17 3.44 -3.77
N THR A 214 -16.33 3.70 -4.77
CA THR A 214 -16.01 2.75 -5.83
C THR A 214 -15.35 1.49 -5.26
N ILE A 215 -14.34 1.65 -4.40
CA ILE A 215 -13.68 0.53 -3.73
C ILE A 215 -14.69 -0.25 -2.87
N SER A 216 -15.49 0.46 -2.10
CA SER A 216 -16.45 -0.14 -1.17
C SER A 216 -17.58 -0.91 -1.87
N SER A 217 -18.03 -0.41 -3.01
CA SER A 217 -19.05 -1.07 -3.82
C SER A 217 -18.54 -2.36 -4.47
N SER A 218 -17.24 -2.44 -4.78
CA SER A 218 -16.66 -3.60 -5.47
C SER A 218 -16.77 -4.91 -4.68
N VAL A 219 -16.81 -4.83 -3.37
CA VAL A 219 -16.90 -6.00 -2.48
C VAL A 219 -18.11 -5.96 -1.54
N TYR A 220 -18.98 -4.96 -1.69
CA TYR A 220 -20.18 -4.82 -0.85
C TYR A 220 -20.99 -6.13 -0.78
N PRO A 221 -21.46 -6.60 0.38
CA PRO A 221 -21.43 -5.95 1.71
C PRO A 221 -20.21 -6.30 2.59
N LYS A 222 -19.16 -6.88 2.03
CA LYS A 222 -17.94 -7.21 2.78
C LYS A 222 -17.24 -5.95 3.25
N LYS A 223 -16.50 -6.05 4.36
CA LYS A 223 -15.84 -4.90 4.99
C LYS A 223 -14.73 -4.33 4.12
N VAL A 224 -14.62 -3.02 4.17
CA VAL A 224 -13.52 -2.25 3.57
C VAL A 224 -12.93 -1.35 4.66
N ILE A 225 -11.68 -1.56 4.99
CA ILE A 225 -10.97 -0.73 5.97
C ILE A 225 -10.21 0.35 5.21
N VAL A 226 -10.65 1.59 5.34
CA VAL A 226 -10.03 2.75 4.67
C VAL A 226 -9.05 3.40 5.63
N ARG A 227 -7.78 3.39 5.25
CA ARG A 227 -6.76 4.12 5.99
C ARG A 227 -6.78 5.59 5.59
N LEU A 228 -6.94 6.47 6.56
CA LEU A 228 -6.81 7.90 6.40
C LEU A 228 -5.41 8.26 5.88
N SER A 229 -5.25 9.42 5.28
CA SER A 229 -4.02 9.78 4.57
C SER A 229 -2.76 9.64 5.43
N ASP A 230 -1.76 8.98 4.90
CA ASP A 230 -0.48 8.71 5.56
C ASP A 230 0.70 9.14 4.69
N PHE A 231 0.61 10.35 4.15
CA PHE A 231 1.75 10.96 3.48
C PHE A 231 2.74 11.50 4.51
N LYS A 232 4.03 11.30 4.22
CA LYS A 232 5.10 12.03 4.88
C LYS A 232 5.16 13.47 4.36
N SER A 233 5.85 14.35 5.07
CA SER A 233 5.96 15.77 4.69
C SER A 233 6.54 15.98 3.28
N ASN A 234 7.54 15.19 2.90
CA ASN A 234 8.11 15.25 1.54
C ASN A 234 7.12 14.80 0.46
N GLU A 235 6.26 13.84 0.76
CA GLU A 235 5.24 13.36 -0.16
C GLU A 235 4.11 14.39 -0.34
N TYR A 236 3.64 15.01 0.75
CA TYR A 236 2.70 16.12 0.66
C TYR A 236 3.29 17.34 -0.06
N ALA A 237 4.59 17.60 0.13
CA ALA A 237 5.28 18.70 -0.54
C ALA A 237 5.29 18.53 -2.07
N ASN A 238 5.25 17.30 -2.57
CA ASN A 238 5.21 17.00 -4.00
C ASN A 238 3.85 17.21 -4.67
N LEU A 239 2.78 17.37 -3.88
CA LEU A 239 1.50 17.77 -4.42
C LEU A 239 1.54 19.24 -4.86
N ILE A 240 0.70 19.62 -5.81
CA ILE A 240 0.61 21.00 -6.31
C ILE A 240 0.31 21.92 -5.13
N GLY A 241 1.15 22.96 -4.95
CA GLY A 241 1.06 23.90 -3.84
C GLY A 241 1.63 23.37 -2.51
N GLY A 242 2.06 22.11 -2.45
CA GLY A 242 2.49 21.47 -1.20
C GLY A 242 3.72 22.08 -0.55
N LYS A 243 4.67 22.57 -1.34
CA LYS A 243 5.90 23.20 -0.82
C LYS A 243 5.64 24.46 0.01
N LEU A 244 4.49 25.10 -0.17
CA LEU A 244 4.10 26.28 0.60
C LEU A 244 3.76 25.93 2.06
N TYR A 245 3.38 24.71 2.35
CA TYR A 245 2.77 24.31 3.62
C TYR A 245 3.54 23.25 4.39
N GLU A 246 4.43 22.51 3.71
CA GLU A 246 5.11 21.39 4.34
C GLU A 246 6.49 21.76 4.87
N PRO A 247 6.84 21.31 6.08
CA PRO A 247 8.18 21.52 6.61
C PRO A 247 9.21 20.68 5.85
N GLN A 248 10.44 21.17 5.78
CA GLN A 248 11.59 20.35 5.38
C GLN A 248 12.09 19.59 6.61
N GLU A 249 12.08 18.28 6.52
CA GLU A 249 12.48 17.38 7.62
C GLU A 249 13.64 16.51 7.19
N GLU A 250 14.62 16.34 8.07
CA GLU A 250 15.77 15.44 7.81
C GLU A 250 15.33 13.98 7.71
N ASN A 251 14.33 13.60 8.50
CA ASN A 251 13.78 12.26 8.53
C ASN A 251 12.24 12.28 8.50
N PRO A 252 11.64 12.42 7.32
CA PRO A 252 10.18 12.47 7.20
C PRO A 252 9.46 11.23 7.74
N MET A 253 10.13 10.07 7.76
CA MET A 253 9.59 8.84 8.32
C MET A 253 9.21 9.00 9.80
N LEU A 254 10.02 9.74 10.56
CA LEU A 254 9.81 10.03 11.99
C LEU A 254 9.21 11.41 12.23
N GLY A 255 8.80 12.08 11.18
CA GLY A 255 8.35 13.46 11.22
C GLY A 255 6.84 13.65 11.33
N PHE A 256 6.36 14.68 10.68
CA PHE A 256 4.98 15.14 10.70
C PHE A 256 4.09 14.28 9.80
N ARG A 257 3.57 13.18 10.36
CA ARG A 257 2.72 12.22 9.64
C ARG A 257 1.68 11.57 10.55
N GLY A 258 0.62 11.02 9.96
CA GLY A 258 -0.41 10.28 10.67
C GLY A 258 -1.17 11.10 11.71
N ALA A 259 -1.43 10.49 12.86
CA ALA A 259 -2.24 11.09 13.92
C ALA A 259 -1.75 12.46 14.38
N SER A 260 -0.44 12.66 14.49
CA SER A 260 0.14 13.96 14.87
C SER A 260 -0.25 15.09 13.91
N ARG A 261 -0.37 14.76 12.64
CA ARG A 261 -0.80 15.70 11.59
C ARG A 261 -2.27 16.08 11.77
N TYR A 262 -3.13 15.12 12.05
CA TYR A 262 -4.58 15.32 12.18
C TYR A 262 -4.95 16.24 13.36
N ILE A 263 -4.22 16.14 14.43
CA ILE A 263 -4.44 16.98 15.62
C ILE A 263 -3.75 18.35 15.53
N SER A 264 -2.82 18.54 14.63
CA SER A 264 -2.12 19.80 14.47
C SER A 264 -3.05 20.89 13.89
N PRO A 265 -3.09 22.10 14.47
CA PRO A 265 -3.88 23.19 13.90
C PRO A 265 -3.54 23.50 12.45
N SER A 266 -2.30 23.24 12.03
CA SER A 266 -1.86 23.48 10.65
C SER A 266 -2.47 22.52 9.64
N PHE A 267 -2.91 21.34 10.05
CA PHE A 267 -3.49 20.33 9.15
C PHE A 267 -4.92 19.93 9.50
N ARG A 268 -5.40 20.21 10.71
CA ARG A 268 -6.75 19.86 11.16
C ARG A 268 -7.84 20.24 10.14
N PRO A 269 -7.83 21.45 9.52
CA PRO A 269 -8.82 21.78 8.50
C PRO A 269 -8.77 20.88 7.27
N CYS A 270 -7.59 20.41 6.88
CA CYS A 270 -7.43 19.45 5.79
C CYS A 270 -7.97 18.07 6.17
N PHE A 271 -7.70 17.62 7.40
CA PHE A 271 -8.21 16.36 7.91
C PHE A 271 -9.74 16.35 8.01
N ASP A 272 -10.35 17.47 8.35
CA ASP A 272 -11.81 17.61 8.39
C ASP A 272 -12.43 17.30 7.01
N LEU A 273 -11.74 17.59 5.91
CA LEU A 273 -12.21 17.27 4.56
C LEU A 273 -12.23 15.75 4.30
N GLU A 274 -11.22 15.04 4.77
CA GLU A 274 -11.20 13.57 4.69
C GLU A 274 -12.36 12.97 5.48
N CYS A 275 -12.60 13.48 6.68
CA CYS A 275 -13.71 13.05 7.51
C CYS A 275 -15.08 13.30 6.86
N GLU A 276 -15.25 14.45 6.25
CA GLU A 276 -16.49 14.78 5.53
C GLU A 276 -16.72 13.83 4.35
N ALA A 277 -15.67 13.52 3.59
CA ALA A 277 -15.76 12.55 2.50
C ALA A 277 -16.20 11.17 2.99
N LEU A 278 -15.61 10.67 4.07
CA LEU A 278 -15.97 9.36 4.64
C LEU A 278 -17.38 9.34 5.23
N LYS A 279 -17.77 10.42 5.86
CA LYS A 279 -19.14 10.58 6.36
C LYS A 279 -20.15 10.54 5.22
N ARG A 280 -19.85 11.22 4.12
CA ARG A 280 -20.67 11.21 2.91
C ARG A 280 -20.82 9.78 2.35
N VAL A 281 -19.73 9.04 2.27
CA VAL A 281 -19.74 7.64 1.80
C VAL A 281 -20.63 6.75 2.68
N ARG A 282 -20.49 6.87 3.99
CA ARG A 282 -21.23 6.03 4.92
C ARG A 282 -22.68 6.45 5.08
N ASP A 283 -22.94 7.73 5.31
CA ASP A 283 -24.26 8.24 5.71
C ASP A 283 -25.13 8.60 4.50
N GLU A 284 -24.59 9.23 3.47
CA GLU A 284 -25.34 9.65 2.29
C GLU A 284 -25.40 8.57 1.20
N MET A 285 -24.27 7.92 0.93
CA MET A 285 -24.19 6.86 -0.09
C MET A 285 -24.57 5.48 0.44
N GLY A 286 -24.63 5.30 1.76
CA GLY A 286 -25.07 4.07 2.41
C GLY A 286 -24.04 2.95 2.48
N PHE A 287 -22.76 3.20 2.23
CA PHE A 287 -21.69 2.20 2.34
C PHE A 287 -21.25 2.02 3.79
N THR A 288 -22.12 1.45 4.62
CA THR A 288 -21.83 1.17 6.03
C THR A 288 -20.82 0.04 6.23
N ASN A 289 -20.43 -0.64 5.18
CA ASN A 289 -19.32 -1.60 5.17
C ASN A 289 -17.94 -0.94 5.26
N VAL A 290 -17.84 0.38 5.13
CA VAL A 290 -16.60 1.13 5.32
C VAL A 290 -16.27 1.25 6.79
N GLU A 291 -15.06 0.84 7.16
CA GLU A 291 -14.44 1.06 8.46
C GLU A 291 -13.23 1.99 8.30
N ILE A 292 -12.83 2.65 9.36
CA ILE A 292 -11.78 3.68 9.30
C ILE A 292 -10.56 3.21 10.07
N MET A 293 -9.38 3.35 9.46
CA MET A 293 -8.09 3.05 10.07
C MET A 293 -7.26 4.31 10.24
N ILE A 294 -6.74 4.49 11.45
CA ILE A 294 -5.89 5.62 11.80
C ILE A 294 -4.43 5.18 11.73
N PRO A 295 -3.60 5.83 10.87
CA PRO A 295 -2.19 5.51 10.75
C PRO A 295 -1.34 6.25 11.77
N PHE A 296 -0.24 5.63 12.14
CA PHE A 296 0.90 6.21 12.84
C PHE A 296 0.54 6.98 14.12
N VAL A 297 -0.07 6.25 15.05
CA VAL A 297 -0.45 6.79 16.37
C VAL A 297 0.66 6.49 17.36
N ARG A 298 1.41 7.51 17.78
CA ARG A 298 2.59 7.34 18.62
C ARG A 298 2.27 7.11 20.09
N THR A 299 1.30 7.84 20.61
CA THR A 299 1.03 7.90 22.05
C THR A 299 -0.47 7.69 22.34
N LEU A 300 -0.77 7.32 23.59
CA LEU A 300 -2.15 7.22 24.07
C LEU A 300 -2.86 8.58 24.00
N LYS A 301 -2.14 9.66 24.23
CA LYS A 301 -2.68 11.02 24.14
C LYS A 301 -3.11 11.36 22.71
N GLU A 302 -2.30 10.99 21.72
CA GLU A 302 -2.68 11.14 20.31
C GLU A 302 -3.90 10.29 19.98
N ALA A 303 -3.96 9.05 20.46
CA ALA A 303 -5.11 8.17 20.25
C ALA A 303 -6.40 8.81 20.77
N ALA A 304 -6.41 9.26 22.02
CA ALA A 304 -7.55 9.92 22.63
C ALA A 304 -8.00 11.14 21.83
N LYS A 305 -7.05 11.96 21.38
CA LYS A 305 -7.32 13.19 20.64
C LYS A 305 -7.91 12.92 19.26
N VAL A 306 -7.38 11.95 18.52
CA VAL A 306 -7.90 11.59 17.19
C VAL A 306 -9.33 11.06 17.29
N ILE A 307 -9.63 10.20 18.27
CA ILE A 307 -10.99 9.70 18.49
C ILE A 307 -11.96 10.85 18.75
N GLU A 308 -11.56 11.82 19.56
CA GLU A 308 -12.36 13.03 19.82
C GLU A 308 -12.62 13.84 18.54
N ILE A 309 -11.59 14.04 17.72
CA ILE A 309 -11.72 14.76 16.45
C ILE A 309 -12.64 14.05 15.47
N LEU A 310 -12.54 12.73 15.36
CA LEU A 310 -13.44 11.94 14.53
C LEU A 310 -14.88 12.08 14.99
N LYS A 311 -15.12 12.04 16.30
CA LYS A 311 -16.46 12.24 16.89
C LYS A 311 -16.99 13.63 16.57
N GLU A 312 -16.18 14.67 16.70
CA GLU A 312 -16.55 16.05 16.33
C GLU A 312 -16.94 16.17 14.85
N ASN A 313 -16.35 15.34 13.98
CA ASN A 313 -16.67 15.26 12.56
C ASN A 313 -17.83 14.29 12.23
N GLY A 314 -18.53 13.79 13.24
CA GLY A 314 -19.67 12.86 13.03
C GLY A 314 -19.28 11.41 12.75
N LEU A 315 -18.00 11.06 12.94
CA LEU A 315 -17.48 9.71 12.80
C LEU A 315 -17.24 9.09 14.20
N GLU A 316 -18.31 8.85 14.89
CA GLU A 316 -18.28 8.30 16.25
C GLU A 316 -18.20 6.78 16.24
N ARG A 317 -17.27 6.24 17.03
CA ARG A 317 -17.09 4.80 17.20
C ARG A 317 -18.39 4.13 17.67
N GLY A 318 -18.80 3.09 16.98
CA GLY A 318 -20.02 2.33 17.26
C GLY A 318 -21.29 2.88 16.63
N LYS A 319 -21.31 4.14 16.20
CA LYS A 319 -22.48 4.74 15.55
C LYS A 319 -22.66 4.18 14.14
N ASN A 320 -23.86 3.67 13.83
CA ASN A 320 -24.17 3.00 12.57
C ASN A 320 -23.18 1.85 12.23
N GLY A 321 -22.70 1.16 13.26
CA GLY A 321 -21.77 0.05 13.11
C GLY A 321 -20.34 0.44 12.76
N LEU A 322 -19.97 1.72 12.89
CA LEU A 322 -18.62 2.17 12.58
C LEU A 322 -17.60 1.58 13.55
N ARG A 323 -16.65 0.80 13.02
CA ARG A 323 -15.46 0.41 13.76
C ARG A 323 -14.30 1.34 13.40
N LEU A 324 -13.54 1.70 14.41
CA LEU A 324 -12.29 2.47 14.29
C LEU A 324 -11.12 1.55 14.58
N ILE A 325 -10.30 1.35 13.58
CA ILE A 325 -9.13 0.45 13.63
C ILE A 325 -7.88 1.31 13.73
N MET A 326 -6.90 0.89 14.53
CA MET A 326 -5.60 1.52 14.58
C MET A 326 -4.58 0.69 13.80
N MET A 327 -3.79 1.33 12.95
CA MET A 327 -2.62 0.67 12.39
C MET A 327 -1.58 0.48 13.49
N CYS A 328 -1.30 -0.76 13.82
CA CYS A 328 -0.29 -1.14 14.81
C CYS A 328 1.05 -1.27 14.09
N GLU A 329 1.83 -0.21 14.12
CA GLU A 329 3.04 -0.10 13.29
C GLU A 329 4.22 0.58 13.99
N ILE A 330 4.03 0.98 15.24
CA ILE A 330 5.06 1.59 16.07
C ILE A 330 5.25 0.70 17.30
N PRO A 331 6.49 0.44 17.76
CA PRO A 331 6.69 -0.39 18.94
C PRO A 331 5.88 0.02 20.17
N SER A 332 5.62 1.32 20.38
CA SER A 332 4.75 1.77 21.46
C SER A 332 3.34 1.18 21.41
N ASN A 333 2.85 0.92 20.21
CA ASN A 333 1.51 0.33 20.00
C ASN A 333 1.43 -1.10 20.53
N ALA A 334 2.49 -1.89 20.31
CA ALA A 334 2.57 -3.26 20.83
C ALA A 334 2.88 -3.31 22.32
N LEU A 335 3.73 -2.41 22.81
CA LEU A 335 4.09 -2.35 24.22
C LEU A 335 2.89 -1.96 25.12
N LEU A 336 2.06 -1.04 24.67
CA LEU A 336 0.87 -0.56 25.36
C LEU A 336 -0.42 -0.98 24.64
N ALA A 337 -0.42 -2.18 24.08
CA ALA A 337 -1.49 -2.62 23.19
C ALA A 337 -2.87 -2.57 23.86
N GLU A 338 -3.01 -3.07 25.08
CA GLU A 338 -4.29 -3.06 25.79
C GLU A 338 -4.78 -1.63 26.07
N ASP A 339 -3.88 -0.70 26.36
CA ASP A 339 -4.22 0.70 26.60
C ASP A 339 -4.71 1.39 25.31
N PHE A 340 -4.02 1.16 24.18
CA PHE A 340 -4.49 1.67 22.88
C PHE A 340 -5.86 1.09 22.49
N LEU A 341 -6.10 -0.17 22.80
CA LEU A 341 -7.37 -0.83 22.49
C LEU A 341 -8.58 -0.28 23.27
N GLN A 342 -8.36 0.56 24.27
CA GLN A 342 -9.47 1.29 24.91
C GLN A 342 -10.09 2.32 23.95
N TYR A 343 -9.31 2.80 22.98
CA TYR A 343 -9.75 3.81 22.00
C TYR A 343 -10.18 3.23 20.66
N PHE A 344 -9.80 1.99 20.36
CA PHE A 344 -10.02 1.36 19.04
C PHE A 344 -10.74 0.03 19.18
N ASP A 345 -11.40 -0.38 18.09
CA ASP A 345 -12.09 -1.65 17.98
C ASP A 345 -11.18 -2.81 17.59
N GLY A 346 -9.95 -2.50 17.24
CA GLY A 346 -8.95 -3.48 16.89
C GLY A 346 -7.72 -2.86 16.26
N PHE A 347 -6.79 -3.75 15.87
CA PHE A 347 -5.56 -3.41 15.20
C PHE A 347 -5.50 -3.99 13.80
N SER A 348 -4.87 -3.26 12.90
CA SER A 348 -4.30 -3.80 11.68
C SER A 348 -2.79 -3.61 11.76
N ILE A 349 -2.04 -4.71 11.71
CA ILE A 349 -0.58 -4.65 11.86
C ILE A 349 0.04 -4.14 10.56
N GLY A 350 0.80 -3.05 10.66
CA GLY A 350 1.63 -2.53 9.57
C GLY A 350 3.06 -3.05 9.71
N SER A 351 3.34 -4.20 9.11
CA SER A 351 4.59 -4.92 9.30
C SER A 351 5.83 -4.16 8.83
N ASN A 352 5.71 -3.36 7.77
CA ASN A 352 6.84 -2.61 7.23
C ASN A 352 7.39 -1.59 8.22
N ASP A 353 6.52 -0.72 8.71
CA ASP A 353 6.90 0.33 9.67
C ASP A 353 7.29 -0.27 11.02
N MET A 354 6.56 -1.30 11.49
CA MET A 354 6.89 -1.99 12.72
C MET A 354 8.31 -2.59 12.67
N THR A 355 8.67 -3.22 11.58
CA THR A 355 10.00 -3.80 11.38
C THR A 355 11.07 -2.71 11.36
N GLN A 356 10.85 -1.67 10.58
CA GLN A 356 11.75 -0.55 10.43
C GLN A 356 12.03 0.14 11.77
N LEU A 357 11.00 0.38 12.56
CA LEU A 357 11.11 1.08 13.83
C LEU A 357 11.62 0.17 14.96
N THR A 358 11.29 -1.11 14.94
CA THR A 358 11.78 -2.07 15.94
C THR A 358 13.27 -2.31 15.78
N LEU A 359 13.74 -2.47 14.54
CA LEU A 359 15.15 -2.76 14.25
C LEU A 359 16.00 -1.51 14.01
N GLY A 360 15.38 -0.33 13.86
CA GLY A 360 16.11 0.90 13.55
C GLY A 360 16.75 0.87 12.17
N VAL A 361 16.06 0.33 11.17
CA VAL A 361 16.57 0.14 9.81
C VAL A 361 15.68 0.85 8.81
N ASP A 362 16.28 1.59 7.88
CA ASP A 362 15.54 2.15 6.76
C ASP A 362 15.33 1.07 5.67
N ARG A 363 14.08 0.71 5.43
CA ARG A 363 13.70 -0.27 4.42
C ARG A 363 14.16 0.11 3.01
N ASP A 364 14.10 1.40 2.68
CA ASP A 364 14.42 1.94 1.36
C ASP A 364 15.87 2.44 1.30
N GLY A 365 16.63 2.31 2.38
CA GLY A 365 18.04 2.62 2.43
C GLY A 365 18.87 1.67 1.59
N GLY A 366 19.96 2.17 1.03
CA GLY A 366 20.93 1.36 0.28
C GLY A 366 22.01 0.74 1.18
N GLY A 367 22.76 -0.21 0.61
CA GLY A 367 23.94 -0.78 1.22
C GLY A 367 23.66 -1.86 2.27
N ASP A 368 24.67 -2.14 3.08
CA ASP A 368 24.68 -3.27 4.01
C ASP A 368 23.61 -3.18 5.11
N VAL A 369 23.22 -1.96 5.47
CA VAL A 369 22.20 -1.74 6.52
C VAL A 369 20.82 -2.22 6.06
N ALA A 370 20.51 -2.08 4.77
CA ALA A 370 19.22 -2.54 4.24
C ALA A 370 19.04 -4.06 4.37
N LEU A 371 20.13 -4.83 4.42
CA LEU A 371 20.11 -6.28 4.63
C LEU A 371 19.62 -6.67 6.03
N ALA A 372 19.67 -5.75 6.98
CA ALA A 372 19.17 -5.98 8.34
C ALA A 372 17.64 -5.84 8.43
N PHE A 373 16.96 -5.37 7.39
CA PHE A 373 15.50 -5.31 7.34
C PHE A 373 14.94 -6.73 7.18
N ASP A 374 14.52 -7.32 8.30
CA ASP A 374 13.99 -8.67 8.35
C ASP A 374 12.66 -8.69 9.14
N GLU A 375 11.56 -8.83 8.43
CA GLU A 375 10.22 -8.87 9.00
C GLU A 375 9.95 -10.14 9.83
N SER A 376 10.82 -11.15 9.74
CA SER A 376 10.76 -12.38 10.53
C SER A 376 11.74 -12.38 11.72
N ASP A 377 12.42 -11.27 11.97
CA ASP A 377 13.31 -11.15 13.14
C ASP A 377 12.54 -11.43 14.44
N PRO A 378 13.14 -12.14 15.40
CA PRO A 378 12.48 -12.46 16.68
C PRO A 378 11.91 -11.25 17.42
N ALA A 379 12.59 -10.10 17.38
CA ALA A 379 12.10 -8.87 18.01
C ALA A 379 10.81 -8.36 17.34
N VAL A 380 10.77 -8.43 16.01
CA VAL A 380 9.58 -8.04 15.22
C VAL A 380 8.42 -9.01 15.47
N LYS A 381 8.70 -10.32 15.47
CA LYS A 381 7.72 -11.34 15.81
C LYS A 381 7.13 -11.14 17.20
N LEU A 382 7.94 -10.73 18.17
CA LEU A 382 7.47 -10.43 19.51
C LEU A 382 6.47 -9.26 19.51
N MET A 383 6.72 -8.22 18.73
CA MET A 383 5.79 -7.10 18.59
C MET A 383 4.45 -7.57 17.99
N PHE A 384 4.49 -8.37 16.95
CA PHE A 384 3.29 -8.96 16.33
C PHE A 384 2.51 -9.83 17.32
N SER A 385 3.19 -10.72 18.06
CA SER A 385 2.57 -11.58 19.06
C SER A 385 1.89 -10.78 20.17
N ARG A 386 2.52 -9.73 20.66
CA ARG A 386 1.92 -8.87 21.70
C ARG A 386 0.65 -8.20 21.21
N ALA A 387 0.67 -7.67 19.98
CA ALA A 387 -0.51 -7.05 19.37
C ALA A 387 -1.65 -8.04 19.20
N ILE A 388 -1.38 -9.22 18.66
CA ILE A 388 -2.38 -10.27 18.44
C ILE A 388 -2.96 -10.75 19.77
N SER A 389 -2.12 -11.03 20.76
CA SER A 389 -2.54 -11.51 22.07
C SER A 389 -3.42 -10.51 22.79
N ALA A 390 -3.08 -9.22 22.74
CA ALA A 390 -3.88 -8.17 23.38
C ALA A 390 -5.27 -8.05 22.75
N CYS A 391 -5.36 -8.09 21.43
CA CYS A 391 -6.64 -8.05 20.72
C CYS A 391 -7.51 -9.27 21.07
N ARG A 392 -6.92 -10.46 21.08
CA ARG A 392 -7.63 -11.69 21.43
C ARG A 392 -8.13 -11.67 22.87
N LYS A 393 -7.29 -11.23 23.81
CA LYS A 393 -7.65 -11.11 25.23
C LYS A 393 -8.86 -10.20 25.44
N LEU A 394 -8.94 -9.11 24.68
CA LEU A 394 -10.01 -8.12 24.79
C LEU A 394 -11.17 -8.38 23.82
N ASP A 395 -11.15 -9.49 23.10
CA ASP A 395 -12.15 -9.85 22.06
C ASP A 395 -12.31 -8.72 21.03
N LYS A 396 -11.18 -8.25 20.52
CA LYS A 396 -11.13 -7.20 19.51
C LYS A 396 -10.49 -7.71 18.22
N TYR A 397 -10.81 -7.05 17.11
CA TYR A 397 -10.31 -7.38 15.79
C TYR A 397 -8.78 -7.27 15.73
N VAL A 398 -8.14 -8.22 15.06
CA VAL A 398 -6.75 -8.14 14.70
C VAL A 398 -6.50 -8.71 13.31
N GLY A 399 -5.97 -7.86 12.44
CA GLY A 399 -5.53 -8.23 11.11
C GLY A 399 -4.12 -7.73 10.83
N ILE A 400 -3.59 -8.12 9.69
CA ILE A 400 -2.33 -7.61 9.15
C ILE A 400 -2.56 -7.14 7.72
N CYS A 401 -2.03 -5.98 7.38
CA CYS A 401 -2.13 -5.43 6.03
C CYS A 401 -0.77 -5.04 5.45
N GLY A 402 0.30 -5.24 6.22
CA GLY A 402 1.65 -5.01 5.75
C GLY A 402 2.10 -6.04 4.71
N GLN A 403 3.32 -5.90 4.26
CA GLN A 403 3.84 -6.67 3.14
C GLN A 403 4.23 -8.11 3.48
N VAL A 404 4.52 -8.39 4.76
CA VAL A 404 5.12 -9.66 5.16
C VAL A 404 4.33 -10.91 4.72
N PRO A 405 3.01 -11.00 4.89
CA PRO A 405 2.31 -12.22 4.48
C PRO A 405 2.21 -12.40 2.96
N SER A 406 2.33 -11.32 2.20
CA SER A 406 2.41 -11.39 0.74
C SER A 406 3.79 -11.85 0.26
N ASP A 407 4.84 -11.51 1.00
CA ASP A 407 6.23 -11.82 0.65
C ASP A 407 6.69 -13.19 1.14
N ASP A 408 6.15 -13.65 2.26
CA ASP A 408 6.64 -14.82 2.99
C ASP A 408 5.47 -15.67 3.49
N LYS A 409 5.26 -16.80 2.82
CA LYS A 409 4.17 -17.73 3.15
C LYS A 409 4.37 -18.43 4.50
N GLU A 410 5.61 -18.65 4.92
CA GLU A 410 5.92 -19.18 6.25
C GLU A 410 5.51 -18.21 7.34
N MET A 411 5.72 -16.91 7.14
CA MET A 411 5.25 -15.88 8.04
C MET A 411 3.72 -15.78 8.06
N ALA A 412 3.08 -15.95 6.92
CA ALA A 412 1.61 -16.00 6.85
C ALA A 412 1.07 -17.17 7.71
N LYS A 413 1.67 -18.34 7.60
CA LYS A 413 1.34 -19.51 8.42
C LYS A 413 1.56 -19.23 9.90
N TRP A 414 2.71 -18.66 10.26
CA TRP A 414 3.02 -18.30 11.65
C TRP A 414 1.97 -17.34 12.25
N LEU A 415 1.53 -16.35 11.48
CA LEU A 415 0.48 -15.41 11.91
C LEU A 415 -0.85 -16.13 12.18
N VAL A 416 -1.22 -17.10 11.34
CA VAL A 416 -2.40 -17.95 11.59
C VAL A 416 -2.25 -18.71 12.90
N GLU A 417 -1.10 -19.28 13.16
CA GLU A 417 -0.79 -20.01 14.40
C GLU A 417 -0.83 -19.12 15.63
N GLN A 418 -0.48 -17.83 15.49
CA GLN A 418 -0.63 -16.85 16.57
C GLN A 418 -2.07 -16.45 16.84
N GLY A 419 -3.00 -16.80 15.99
CA GLY A 419 -4.43 -16.53 16.16
C GLY A 419 -4.87 -15.19 15.57
N ILE A 420 -4.20 -14.71 14.52
CA ILE A 420 -4.67 -13.54 13.77
C ILE A 420 -6.04 -13.81 13.15
N GLU A 421 -6.89 -12.80 13.03
CA GLU A 421 -8.24 -12.95 12.51
C GLU A 421 -8.28 -12.84 10.98
N THR A 422 -7.55 -11.87 10.42
CA THR A 422 -7.49 -11.63 8.98
C THR A 422 -6.07 -11.42 8.49
N ILE A 423 -5.81 -11.83 7.26
CA ILE A 423 -4.60 -11.48 6.52
C ILE A 423 -5.01 -10.76 5.24
N SER A 424 -4.56 -9.53 5.08
CA SER A 424 -4.81 -8.74 3.89
C SER A 424 -3.60 -8.80 2.97
N LEU A 425 -3.81 -9.23 1.74
CA LEU A 425 -2.77 -9.52 0.77
C LEU A 425 -2.83 -8.61 -0.43
N ASN A 426 -1.69 -8.41 -1.08
CA ASN A 426 -1.69 -7.85 -2.43
C ASN A 426 -2.48 -8.80 -3.34
N PRO A 427 -3.32 -8.30 -4.25
CA PRO A 427 -4.18 -9.15 -5.07
C PRO A 427 -3.44 -10.24 -5.86
N ASP A 428 -2.24 -9.95 -6.33
CA ASP A 428 -1.39 -10.89 -7.07
C ASP A 428 -0.92 -12.10 -6.25
N THR A 429 -0.98 -12.03 -4.93
CA THR A 429 -0.54 -13.10 -4.01
C THR A 429 -1.70 -13.86 -3.36
N VAL A 430 -2.94 -13.43 -3.57
CA VAL A 430 -4.12 -13.99 -2.89
C VAL A 430 -4.28 -15.49 -3.14
N VAL A 431 -4.28 -15.91 -4.38
CA VAL A 431 -4.54 -17.32 -4.74
C VAL A 431 -3.46 -18.25 -4.19
N ASP A 432 -2.20 -17.93 -4.43
CA ASP A 432 -1.08 -18.77 -3.99
C ASP A 432 -0.98 -18.87 -2.47
N THR A 433 -1.15 -17.74 -1.78
CA THR A 433 -1.12 -17.73 -0.31
C THR A 433 -2.31 -18.47 0.27
N TRP A 434 -3.48 -18.30 -0.32
CA TRP A 434 -4.68 -19.04 0.09
C TRP A 434 -4.49 -20.56 -0.01
N LEU A 435 -4.00 -21.04 -1.16
CA LEU A 435 -3.74 -22.45 -1.37
C LEU A 435 -2.69 -22.99 -0.40
N TYR A 436 -1.62 -22.22 -0.19
CA TYR A 436 -0.57 -22.59 0.77
C TYR A 436 -1.13 -22.73 2.20
N LEU A 437 -1.90 -21.76 2.67
CA LEU A 437 -2.50 -21.79 4.00
C LEU A 437 -3.53 -22.91 4.16
N ALA A 438 -4.29 -23.21 3.12
CA ALA A 438 -5.25 -24.31 3.16
C ALA A 438 -4.55 -25.67 3.31
N GLU A 439 -3.37 -25.84 2.74
CA GLU A 439 -2.58 -27.06 2.85
C GLU A 439 -1.79 -27.15 4.17
N HIS A 440 -1.15 -26.05 4.59
CA HIS A 440 -0.19 -26.05 5.71
C HIS A 440 -0.76 -25.55 7.04
N ALA A 441 -1.89 -24.86 7.02
CA ALA A 441 -2.61 -24.38 8.19
C ALA A 441 -4.12 -24.55 7.99
N PRO A 442 -4.62 -25.80 7.87
CA PRO A 442 -6.03 -26.05 7.59
C PRO A 442 -6.92 -25.60 8.76
N PRO A 443 -8.21 -25.31 8.48
CA PRO A 443 -9.18 -25.04 9.55
C PRO A 443 -9.21 -26.17 10.56
N LEU A 444 -9.33 -25.82 11.85
CA LEU A 444 -9.62 -26.80 12.89
C LEU A 444 -10.98 -27.42 12.58
N SER A 445 -11.02 -28.73 12.52
CA SER A 445 -12.22 -29.55 12.22
C SER A 445 -13.28 -29.43 13.31
#